data_6075a1ecf5068718474f3a7af2f33960
#
_entry.id   6075a1ecf5068718474f3a7af2f33960
#
_cell.length_a   1.000
_cell.length_b   1.000
_cell.length_c   1.000
_cell.angle_alpha   90.00
_cell.angle_beta   90.00
_cell.angle_gamma   90.00
#
_symmetry.space_group_name_H-M   'P 1'
#
loop_
_entity.id
_entity.type
_entity.pdbx_description
1 polymer ?
#
loop_
_entity_poly.entity_id
_entity_poly.type
_entity_poly.pdbx_seq_one_letter_code
_entity_poly.pdbx_strand_id
1 'polypeptide(L)'
;MSKSMINKLFFGSLIGLVGGLILVGVATGLAFANDVFVMNGSDVTGINVSPLAWTLLSLIGFGVLVITAGAIAQFVAWIGAVLNTSNLPDKGWFIVLLVVGLLGFPFIVTLIYVIAGPDGAPAAQSPGHPARAMSPTTNQQSVSTAPRS
;
A
#
# COMPACT_ATOMS: atom_id res chain seq x y z
N MET A 1 4.54 8.80 -1.95
CA MET A 1 3.92 8.43 -0.65
C MET A 1 5.02 7.99 0.30
N SER A 2 4.92 8.26 1.61
CA SER A 2 5.89 7.72 2.57
C SER A 2 5.62 6.24 2.84
N LYS A 3 6.65 5.43 3.11
CA LYS A 3 6.52 4.00 3.46
C LYS A 3 5.59 3.81 4.68
N SER A 4 5.67 4.72 5.66
CA SER A 4 4.78 4.71 6.83
C SER A 4 3.30 4.82 6.46
N MET A 5 2.96 5.63 5.46
CA MET A 5 1.58 5.78 4.99
C MET A 5 1.09 4.53 4.25
N ILE A 6 1.95 3.93 3.43
CA ILE A 6 1.67 2.66 2.75
C ILE A 6 1.41 1.56 3.77
N ASN A 7 2.26 1.44 4.81
CA ASN A 7 2.09 0.46 5.87
C ASN A 7 0.76 0.63 6.63
N LYS A 8 0.41 1.87 7.02
CA LYS A 8 -0.86 2.14 7.72
C LYS A 8 -2.06 1.78 6.86
N LEU A 9 -2.04 2.14 5.57
CA LEU A 9 -3.10 1.79 4.63
C LEU A 9 -3.20 0.26 4.45
N PHE A 10 -2.08 -0.42 4.29
CA PHE A 10 -2.03 -1.87 4.12
C PHE A 10 -2.60 -2.60 5.33
N PHE A 11 -2.10 -2.32 6.54
CA PHE A 11 -2.60 -2.98 7.75
C PHE A 11 -4.05 -2.60 8.06
N GLY A 12 -4.45 -1.34 7.86
CA GLY A 12 -5.83 -0.90 8.04
C GLY A 12 -6.79 -1.60 7.08
N SER A 13 -6.42 -1.74 5.80
CA SER A 13 -7.21 -2.45 4.81
C SER A 13 -7.29 -3.96 5.09
N LEU A 14 -6.20 -4.55 5.57
CA LEU A 14 -6.16 -5.96 5.96
C LEU A 14 -7.11 -6.26 7.11
N ILE A 15 -7.09 -5.43 8.16
CA ILE A 15 -8.01 -5.54 9.30
C ILE A 15 -9.46 -5.38 8.82
N GLY A 16 -9.72 -4.42 7.95
CA GLY A 16 -11.05 -4.21 7.35
C GLY A 16 -11.52 -5.42 6.54
N LEU A 17 -10.66 -5.98 5.69
CA LEU A 17 -10.96 -7.17 4.89
C LEU A 17 -11.29 -8.39 5.76
N VAL A 18 -10.42 -8.70 6.73
CA VAL A 18 -10.60 -9.84 7.63
C VAL A 18 -11.84 -9.64 8.51
N GLY A 19 -12.01 -8.45 9.09
CA GLY A 19 -13.19 -8.11 9.90
C GLY A 19 -14.49 -8.18 9.09
N GLY A 20 -14.49 -7.65 7.86
CA GLY A 20 -15.64 -7.73 6.95
C GLY A 20 -15.97 -9.18 6.57
N LEU A 21 -14.95 -10.00 6.31
CA LEU A 21 -15.14 -11.42 5.97
C LEU A 21 -15.74 -12.21 7.15
N ILE A 22 -15.25 -11.99 8.36
CA ILE A 22 -15.79 -12.60 9.58
C ILE A 22 -17.24 -12.15 9.78
N LEU A 23 -17.51 -10.85 9.62
CA LEU A 23 -18.86 -10.30 9.78
C LEU A 23 -19.84 -10.92 8.80
N VAL A 24 -19.50 -10.99 7.51
CA VAL A 24 -20.33 -11.62 6.47
C VAL A 24 -20.52 -13.10 6.77
N GLY A 25 -19.43 -13.82 7.10
CA GLY A 25 -19.48 -15.25 7.41
C GLY A 25 -20.40 -15.57 8.60
N VAL A 26 -20.24 -14.84 9.70
CA VAL A 26 -21.07 -15.01 10.91
C VAL A 26 -22.52 -14.64 10.62
N ALA A 27 -22.78 -13.49 9.98
CA ALA A 27 -24.14 -13.05 9.69
C ALA A 27 -24.85 -14.01 8.72
N THR A 28 -24.14 -14.52 7.71
CA THR A 28 -24.67 -15.52 6.78
C THR A 28 -24.95 -16.85 7.50
N GLY A 29 -24.03 -17.33 8.33
CA GLY A 29 -24.25 -18.54 9.15
C GLY A 29 -25.45 -18.42 10.07
N LEU A 30 -25.62 -17.27 10.74
CA LEU A 30 -26.78 -17.00 11.55
C LEU A 30 -28.07 -16.90 10.72
N ALA A 31 -28.02 -16.36 9.51
CA ALA A 31 -29.17 -16.28 8.62
C ALA A 31 -29.64 -17.69 8.18
N PHE A 32 -28.74 -18.61 7.92
CA PHE A 32 -29.08 -20.02 7.67
C PHE A 32 -29.61 -20.72 8.91
N ALA A 33 -29.00 -20.50 10.08
CA ALA A 33 -29.40 -21.12 11.32
C ALA A 33 -30.81 -20.67 11.84
N ASN A 34 -31.29 -19.51 11.36
CA ASN A 34 -32.57 -18.94 11.73
C ASN A 34 -33.64 -18.98 10.60
N ASP A 35 -33.42 -19.84 9.60
CA ASP A 35 -34.35 -20.04 8.47
C ASP A 35 -34.74 -18.73 7.75
N VAL A 36 -33.80 -17.79 7.68
CA VAL A 36 -33.97 -16.51 6.95
C VAL A 36 -34.11 -16.77 5.47
N PHE A 37 -33.41 -17.78 4.95
CA PHE A 37 -33.47 -18.19 3.55
C PHE A 37 -34.48 -19.34 3.39
N VAL A 38 -35.45 -19.16 2.48
CA VAL A 38 -36.36 -20.23 2.07
C VAL A 38 -35.64 -21.11 1.06
N MET A 39 -35.32 -22.35 1.42
CA MET A 39 -34.58 -23.31 0.61
C MET A 39 -35.52 -24.26 -0.11
N ASN A 40 -35.24 -24.54 -1.38
CA ASN A 40 -35.86 -25.64 -2.12
C ASN A 40 -34.73 -26.56 -2.64
N GLY A 41 -34.44 -27.61 -1.87
CA GLY A 41 -33.23 -28.40 -2.09
C GLY A 41 -31.96 -27.59 -1.79
N SER A 42 -31.09 -27.41 -2.77
CA SER A 42 -29.87 -26.60 -2.66
C SER A 42 -30.05 -25.13 -3.05
N ASP A 43 -31.22 -24.75 -3.55
CA ASP A 43 -31.46 -23.41 -4.07
C ASP A 43 -32.20 -22.51 -3.07
N VAL A 44 -31.75 -21.25 -2.95
CA VAL A 44 -32.46 -20.22 -2.19
C VAL A 44 -33.56 -19.66 -3.08
N THR A 45 -34.83 -19.95 -2.71
CA THR A 45 -36.01 -19.54 -3.50
C THR A 45 -36.69 -18.29 -2.97
N GLY A 46 -36.36 -17.87 -1.74
CA GLY A 46 -36.95 -16.68 -1.14
C GLY A 46 -36.29 -16.29 0.19
N ILE A 47 -36.84 -15.26 0.81
CA ILE A 47 -36.38 -14.72 2.08
C ILE A 47 -37.57 -14.65 3.02
N ASN A 48 -37.42 -15.17 4.20
CA ASN A 48 -38.40 -15.06 5.27
C ASN A 48 -38.40 -13.63 5.86
N VAL A 49 -39.46 -12.88 5.61
CA VAL A 49 -39.50 -11.45 5.98
C VAL A 49 -39.78 -11.34 7.49
N SER A 50 -38.72 -11.18 8.27
CA SER A 50 -38.79 -10.95 9.72
C SER A 50 -37.86 -9.78 10.11
N PRO A 51 -38.08 -9.14 11.27
CA PRO A 51 -37.13 -8.11 11.76
C PRO A 51 -35.69 -8.63 11.88
N LEU A 52 -35.55 -9.90 12.31
CA LEU A 52 -34.25 -10.56 12.39
C LEU A 52 -33.60 -10.71 11.00
N ALA A 53 -34.39 -11.11 9.99
CA ALA A 53 -33.91 -11.25 8.61
C ALA A 53 -33.37 -9.92 8.07
N TRP A 54 -34.11 -8.83 8.27
CA TRP A 54 -33.64 -7.49 7.84
C TRP A 54 -32.37 -7.06 8.56
N THR A 55 -32.23 -7.38 9.85
CA THR A 55 -31.00 -7.07 10.60
C THR A 55 -29.81 -7.85 10.05
N LEU A 56 -29.96 -9.16 9.83
CA LEU A 56 -28.87 -10.01 9.32
C LEU A 56 -28.48 -9.64 7.87
N LEU A 57 -29.46 -9.36 7.01
CA LEU A 57 -29.21 -8.92 5.63
C LEU A 57 -28.50 -7.57 5.60
N SER A 58 -28.88 -6.63 6.47
CA SER A 58 -28.20 -5.35 6.60
C SER A 58 -26.76 -5.52 7.07
N LEU A 59 -26.52 -6.45 7.99
CA LEU A 59 -25.18 -6.76 8.50
C LEU A 59 -24.31 -7.40 7.43
N ILE A 60 -24.86 -8.31 6.60
CA ILE A 60 -24.20 -8.88 5.43
C ILE A 60 -23.84 -7.76 4.43
N GLY A 61 -24.82 -6.89 4.11
CA GLY A 61 -24.60 -5.77 3.19
C GLY A 61 -23.51 -4.82 3.68
N PHE A 62 -23.52 -4.48 4.97
CA PHE A 62 -22.47 -3.67 5.59
C PHE A 62 -21.11 -4.36 5.54
N GLY A 63 -21.04 -5.65 5.83
CA GLY A 63 -19.80 -6.43 5.72
C GLY A 63 -19.23 -6.45 4.31
N VAL A 64 -20.08 -6.59 3.28
CA VAL A 64 -19.68 -6.51 1.88
C VAL A 64 -19.12 -5.12 1.54
N LEU A 65 -19.74 -4.05 2.04
CA LEU A 65 -19.20 -2.68 1.87
C LEU A 65 -17.81 -2.53 2.50
N VAL A 66 -17.61 -3.06 3.70
CA VAL A 66 -16.30 -3.03 4.39
C VAL A 66 -15.26 -3.80 3.61
N ILE A 67 -15.58 -4.99 3.09
CA ILE A 67 -14.68 -5.78 2.23
C ILE A 67 -14.32 -4.99 0.97
N THR A 68 -15.29 -4.39 0.31
CA THR A 68 -15.08 -3.61 -0.91
C THR A 68 -14.19 -2.40 -0.65
N ALA A 69 -14.45 -1.66 0.43
CA ALA A 69 -13.61 -0.53 0.83
C ALA A 69 -12.17 -0.97 1.16
N GLY A 70 -12.02 -2.12 1.86
CA GLY A 70 -10.73 -2.74 2.14
C GLY A 70 -9.97 -3.13 0.87
N ALA A 71 -10.67 -3.73 -0.09
CA ALA A 71 -10.07 -4.10 -1.38
C ALA A 71 -9.60 -2.88 -2.18
N ILE A 72 -10.39 -1.80 -2.21
CA ILE A 72 -9.99 -0.54 -2.86
C ILE A 72 -8.77 0.06 -2.17
N ALA A 73 -8.76 0.11 -0.82
CA ALA A 73 -7.62 0.62 -0.06
C ALA A 73 -6.35 -0.20 -0.29
N GLN A 74 -6.48 -1.53 -0.42
CA GLN A 74 -5.39 -2.43 -0.76
C GLN A 74 -4.83 -2.14 -2.16
N PHE A 75 -5.70 -1.91 -3.12
CA PHE A 75 -5.30 -1.54 -4.49
C PHE A 75 -4.56 -0.20 -4.53
N VAL A 76 -5.04 0.79 -3.78
CA VAL A 76 -4.36 2.10 -3.63
C VAL A 76 -2.99 1.94 -2.98
N ALA A 77 -2.88 1.08 -1.95
CA ALA A 77 -1.60 0.79 -1.29
C ALA A 77 -0.60 0.16 -2.27
N TRP A 78 -1.05 -0.78 -3.11
CA TRP A 78 -0.23 -1.38 -4.16
C TRP A 78 0.25 -0.35 -5.18
N ILE A 79 -0.64 0.49 -5.72
CA ILE A 79 -0.24 1.57 -6.63
C ILE A 79 0.78 2.49 -5.96
N GLY A 80 0.57 2.84 -4.68
CA GLY A 80 1.52 3.65 -3.91
C GLY A 80 2.89 2.99 -3.78
N ALA A 81 2.94 1.68 -3.58
CA ALA A 81 4.19 0.91 -3.54
C ALA A 81 4.91 0.91 -4.90
N VAL A 82 4.17 0.67 -5.99
CA VAL A 82 4.69 0.72 -7.37
C VAL A 82 5.27 2.10 -7.69
N LEU A 83 4.55 3.18 -7.39
CA LEU A 83 5.01 4.54 -7.62
C LEU A 83 6.21 4.91 -6.75
N ASN A 84 6.28 4.39 -5.53
CA ASN A 84 7.42 4.64 -4.66
C ASN A 84 8.70 3.96 -5.17
N THR A 85 8.57 2.74 -5.71
CA THR A 85 9.72 1.99 -6.25
C THR A 85 10.16 2.46 -7.63
N SER A 86 9.29 3.11 -8.40
CA SER A 86 9.66 3.66 -9.73
C SER A 86 10.76 4.72 -9.68
N ASN A 87 10.89 5.42 -8.54
CA ASN A 87 11.89 6.46 -8.31
C ASN A 87 13.21 5.94 -7.70
N LEU A 88 13.31 4.64 -7.40
CA LEU A 88 14.54 4.06 -6.89
C LEU A 88 15.52 3.72 -8.03
N PRO A 89 16.85 3.80 -7.77
CA PRO A 89 17.87 3.40 -8.74
C PRO A 89 17.79 1.91 -9.09
N ASP A 90 17.36 1.07 -8.14
CA ASP A 90 17.11 -0.35 -8.37
C ASP A 90 15.67 -0.58 -8.86
N LYS A 91 15.55 -0.84 -10.15
CA LYS A 91 14.28 -1.11 -10.82
C LYS A 91 13.76 -2.54 -10.62
N GLY A 92 14.52 -3.41 -9.97
CA GLY A 92 14.12 -4.80 -9.73
C GLY A 92 12.82 -4.88 -8.93
N TRP A 93 12.71 -4.13 -7.85
CA TRP A 93 11.50 -4.05 -7.03
C TRP A 93 10.28 -3.50 -7.78
N PHE A 94 10.49 -2.52 -8.66
CA PHE A 94 9.42 -1.97 -9.50
C PHE A 94 8.85 -3.04 -10.44
N ILE A 95 9.72 -3.79 -11.13
CA ILE A 95 9.31 -4.85 -12.06
C ILE A 95 8.57 -5.97 -11.31
N VAL A 96 9.10 -6.41 -10.15
CA VAL A 96 8.46 -7.45 -9.33
C VAL A 96 7.07 -7.02 -8.85
N LEU A 97 6.94 -5.81 -8.30
CA LEU A 97 5.64 -5.29 -7.85
C LEU A 97 4.65 -5.16 -9.00
N LEU A 98 5.12 -4.69 -10.17
CA LEU A 98 4.28 -4.50 -11.34
C LEU A 98 3.79 -5.84 -11.91
N VAL A 99 4.73 -6.76 -12.19
CA VAL A 99 4.42 -8.05 -12.85
C VAL A 99 3.59 -8.94 -11.95
N VAL A 100 4.02 -9.14 -10.70
CA VAL A 100 3.30 -10.03 -9.75
C VAL A 100 1.96 -9.42 -9.33
N GLY A 101 1.90 -8.09 -9.19
CA GLY A 101 0.65 -7.40 -8.91
C GLY A 101 -0.35 -7.48 -10.06
N LEU A 102 0.12 -7.37 -11.31
CA LEU A 102 -0.73 -7.49 -12.51
C LEU A 102 -1.21 -8.93 -12.74
N LEU A 103 -0.45 -9.94 -12.31
CA LEU A 103 -0.84 -11.36 -12.34
C LEU A 103 -1.96 -11.71 -11.34
N GLY A 104 -2.52 -10.74 -10.61
CA GLY A 104 -3.63 -10.92 -9.68
C GLY A 104 -3.21 -11.16 -8.22
N PHE A 105 -1.94 -10.95 -7.87
CA PHE A 105 -1.43 -11.09 -6.52
C PHE A 105 -0.94 -9.79 -5.88
N PRO A 106 -1.67 -8.64 -6.01
CA PRO A 106 -1.21 -7.36 -5.46
C PRO A 106 -1.05 -7.41 -3.93
N PHE A 107 -1.85 -8.24 -3.27
CA PHE A 107 -1.79 -8.43 -1.82
C PHE A 107 -0.45 -9.05 -1.38
N ILE A 108 -0.05 -10.16 -2.00
CA ILE A 108 1.17 -10.90 -1.61
C ILE A 108 2.41 -10.04 -1.86
N VAL A 109 2.46 -9.39 -3.01
CA VAL A 109 3.60 -8.55 -3.38
C VAL A 109 3.70 -7.30 -2.52
N THR A 110 2.57 -6.68 -2.16
CA THR A 110 2.55 -5.53 -1.25
C THR A 110 2.98 -5.96 0.17
N LEU A 111 2.58 -7.14 0.63
CA LEU A 111 3.02 -7.71 1.89
C LEU A 111 4.55 -7.89 1.92
N ILE A 112 5.11 -8.51 0.88
CA ILE A 112 6.56 -8.69 0.75
C ILE A 112 7.27 -7.33 0.72
N TYR A 113 6.73 -6.35 0.00
CA TYR A 113 7.29 -4.99 -0.05
C TYR A 113 7.26 -4.30 1.33
N VAL A 114 6.18 -4.46 2.09
CA VAL A 114 6.05 -3.88 3.45
C VAL A 114 7.10 -4.47 4.39
N ILE A 115 7.38 -5.79 4.27
CA ILE A 115 8.31 -6.51 5.17
C ILE A 115 9.76 -6.31 4.72
N ALA A 116 10.06 -6.48 3.45
CA ALA A 116 11.42 -6.58 2.92
C ALA A 116 11.79 -5.49 1.90
N GLY A 117 10.84 -4.61 1.54
CA GLY A 117 11.08 -3.57 0.54
C GLY A 117 12.02 -2.47 1.04
N PRO A 118 12.77 -1.83 0.13
CA PRO A 118 13.70 -0.77 0.46
C PRO A 118 12.94 0.44 1.06
N ASP A 119 13.52 1.02 2.10
CA ASP A 119 13.06 2.31 2.60
C ASP A 119 13.37 3.37 1.56
N GLY A 120 12.35 4.08 1.08
CA GLY A 120 12.51 5.22 0.18
C GLY A 120 13.10 6.46 0.87
N ALA A 121 14.04 6.26 1.80
CA ALA A 121 14.89 7.33 2.26
C ALA A 121 15.71 7.82 1.06
N PRO A 122 15.77 9.14 0.79
CA PRO A 122 16.74 9.66 -0.16
C PRO A 122 18.09 9.09 0.27
N ALA A 123 18.82 8.48 -0.69
CA ALA A 123 20.14 7.96 -0.44
C ALA A 123 20.87 9.00 0.39
N ALA A 124 21.16 8.66 1.65
CA ALA A 124 21.96 9.50 2.50
C ALA A 124 23.19 9.83 1.67
N GLN A 125 23.36 11.11 1.34
CA GLN A 125 24.51 11.58 0.63
C GLN A 125 25.69 10.94 1.32
N SER A 126 26.38 10.03 0.60
CA SER A 126 27.60 9.40 1.11
C SER A 126 28.43 10.48 1.76
N PRO A 127 28.76 10.40 3.06
CA PRO A 127 29.65 11.34 3.70
C PRO A 127 31.08 10.97 3.28
N GLY A 128 31.40 11.17 2.00
CA GLY A 128 32.64 10.66 1.42
C GLY A 128 33.09 11.35 0.16
N HIS A 129 32.48 12.45 -0.24
CA HIS A 129 33.17 13.34 -1.15
C HIS A 129 33.77 14.46 -0.30
N PRO A 130 35.07 14.40 0.02
CA PRO A 130 35.73 15.55 0.60
C PRO A 130 35.52 16.69 -0.39
N ALA A 131 34.86 17.75 0.07
CA ALA A 131 34.80 19.00 -0.67
C ALA A 131 36.18 19.25 -1.21
N ARG A 132 36.32 19.14 -2.54
CA ARG A 132 37.55 19.49 -3.23
C ARG A 132 37.82 20.90 -2.78
N ALA A 133 38.77 21.03 -1.86
CA ALA A 133 39.22 22.30 -1.36
C ALA A 133 39.56 23.15 -2.61
N MET A 134 38.72 24.13 -2.86
CA MET A 134 39.06 25.20 -3.77
C MET A 134 40.33 25.80 -3.21
N SER A 135 41.47 25.43 -3.77
CA SER A 135 42.72 26.09 -3.54
C SER A 135 42.50 27.58 -3.87
N PRO A 136 42.71 28.49 -2.93
CA PRO A 136 42.66 29.88 -3.25
C PRO A 136 43.81 30.13 -4.24
N THR A 137 43.45 30.45 -5.49
CA THR A 137 44.38 30.92 -6.49
C THR A 137 44.94 32.24 -5.98
N THR A 138 46.09 32.15 -5.32
CA THR A 138 46.86 33.30 -4.94
C THR A 138 47.37 33.96 -6.23
N ASN A 139 46.59 34.94 -6.66
CA ASN A 139 47.00 35.82 -7.77
C ASN A 139 48.08 36.74 -7.26
N GLN A 140 49.32 36.24 -7.25
CA GLN A 140 50.50 37.08 -7.06
C GLN A 140 50.68 37.94 -8.31
N GLN A 141 49.99 39.04 -8.30
CA GLN A 141 50.28 40.15 -9.21
C GLN A 141 51.61 40.80 -8.77
N SER A 142 52.68 40.28 -9.28
CA SER A 142 53.99 40.91 -9.18
C SER A 142 53.96 42.22 -9.98
N VAL A 143 53.70 43.31 -9.23
CA VAL A 143 53.95 44.66 -9.78
C VAL A 143 55.44 44.86 -9.85
N SER A 144 55.97 44.68 -11.08
CA SER A 144 57.35 45.10 -11.41
C SER A 144 57.37 46.63 -11.59
N THR A 145 57.76 47.32 -10.53
CA THR A 145 58.18 48.73 -10.62
C THR A 145 59.64 48.81 -11.10
N ALA A 146 59.86 49.10 -12.36
CA ALA A 146 61.14 49.47 -12.86
C ALA A 146 61.38 50.95 -12.53
N PRO A 147 62.54 51.31 -11.96
CA PRO A 147 62.91 52.70 -11.81
C PRO A 147 63.54 53.24 -13.16
N ARG A 148 63.01 54.33 -13.65
CA ARG A 148 63.63 55.13 -14.69
C ARG A 148 64.57 56.08 -14.03
N SER A 149 65.84 56.02 -14.44
CA SER A 149 66.84 57.12 -14.37
C SER A 149 67.10 57.61 -15.79
#